data_449cc4759a084bd6bd1fd492f42aac60
#
_entry.id   449cc4759a084bd6bd1fd492f42aac60
#
_cell.length_a   1.000
_cell.length_b   1.000
_cell.length_c   1.000
_cell.angle_alpha   90.00
_cell.angle_beta   90.00
_cell.angle_gamma   90.00
#
_symmetry.space_group_name_H-M   'P 1'
#
loop_
_entity.id
_entity.type
_entity.pdbx_description
1 polymer ?
#
loop_
_entity_poly.entity_id
_entity_poly.type
_entity_poly.pdbx_seq_one_letter_code
_entity_poly.pdbx_strand_id
1 'polypeptide(L)'
;MLETNQPLYPNCEWIDVHCHLDRLEGGSEFALQKALDQNVKRIITIGTEPEDLQTVLDLSEKFYPKVYCTLGVHPHEGVKYTSEVGSFIRQNATRKEVVAIGEIGLDYYYDQSPRDEQKQAFREQLQIAKELNLPVEIHTRDAEEDTVEILKEFKGQVTGLIHCFTGTEWLARQSLDLGFNISISGVVTFKNADSLRNIVKNIIPIDRIHVETDAPFLAPVPMRGKLNTSAYVIHTAKVVADLKMVSIEKLAEQTNANAFKLFKKIIN
;
A
#
# COMPACT_ATOMS: atom_id res chain seq x y z
N MET A 1 -7.69 18.88 -14.70
CA MET A 1 -9.11 18.79 -15.05
C MET A 1 -9.75 17.62 -14.31
N LEU A 2 -10.18 17.83 -13.07
CA LEU A 2 -11.17 17.05 -12.33
C LEU A 2 -12.08 18.06 -11.62
N GLU A 3 -12.66 19.00 -12.40
CA GLU A 3 -13.64 20.00 -11.90
C GLU A 3 -15.09 19.54 -12.08
N THR A 4 -15.29 18.30 -12.53
CA THR A 4 -16.63 17.72 -12.61
C THR A 4 -16.81 16.77 -11.44
N ASN A 5 -17.87 16.94 -10.65
CA ASN A 5 -18.32 16.05 -9.58
C ASN A 5 -18.77 14.66 -10.11
N GLN A 6 -18.40 14.29 -11.32
CA GLN A 6 -18.72 12.98 -11.90
C GLN A 6 -17.45 12.14 -12.01
N PRO A 7 -17.51 10.87 -11.58
CA PRO A 7 -16.37 9.97 -11.68
C PRO A 7 -15.97 9.74 -13.14
N LEU A 8 -14.65 9.68 -13.39
CA LEU A 8 -14.11 9.40 -14.72
C LEU A 8 -14.56 8.02 -15.24
N TYR A 9 -14.73 7.08 -14.34
CA TYR A 9 -15.23 5.72 -14.63
C TYR A 9 -16.44 5.41 -13.74
N PRO A 10 -17.66 5.82 -14.12
CA PRO A 10 -18.85 5.76 -13.26
C PRO A 10 -19.27 4.33 -12.89
N ASN A 11 -18.91 3.34 -13.70
CA ASN A 11 -19.24 1.93 -13.46
C ASN A 11 -18.17 1.17 -12.69
N CYS A 12 -17.09 1.85 -12.26
CA CYS A 12 -16.00 1.25 -11.52
C CYS A 12 -16.00 1.74 -10.07
N GLU A 13 -15.83 0.85 -9.13
CA GLU A 13 -15.50 1.17 -7.75
C GLU A 13 -14.03 0.83 -7.50
N TRP A 14 -13.36 1.61 -6.66
CA TRP A 14 -11.94 1.47 -6.41
C TRP A 14 -11.64 1.36 -4.92
N ILE A 15 -10.57 0.65 -4.62
CA ILE A 15 -9.91 0.65 -3.31
C ILE A 15 -8.51 1.19 -3.52
N ASP A 16 -8.17 2.28 -2.83
CA ASP A 16 -6.79 2.75 -2.72
C ASP A 16 -6.13 2.03 -1.55
N VAL A 17 -5.24 1.08 -1.84
CA VAL A 17 -4.71 0.21 -0.79
C VAL A 17 -3.56 0.84 0.00
N HIS A 18 -3.06 2.02 -0.41
CA HIS A 18 -1.97 2.70 0.30
C HIS A 18 -1.98 4.20 0.05
N CYS A 19 -2.25 4.98 1.10
CA CYS A 19 -2.04 6.43 1.10
C CYS A 19 -1.81 6.96 2.53
N HIS A 20 -1.33 8.20 2.66
CA HIS A 20 -1.16 8.90 3.95
C HIS A 20 -2.25 9.96 4.08
N LEU A 21 -3.45 9.54 4.47
CA LEU A 21 -4.65 10.40 4.52
C LEU A 21 -4.50 11.56 5.51
N ASP A 22 -3.70 11.38 6.55
CA ASP A 22 -3.33 12.39 7.56
C ASP A 22 -2.48 13.53 6.99
N ARG A 23 -1.76 13.28 5.89
CA ARG A 23 -0.80 14.22 5.25
C ARG A 23 -1.39 14.93 4.02
N LEU A 24 -2.67 14.70 3.70
CA LEU A 24 -3.28 15.26 2.50
C LEU A 24 -3.72 16.72 2.68
N GLU A 25 -3.47 17.52 1.65
CA GLU A 25 -3.85 18.94 1.62
C GLU A 25 -5.37 19.14 1.75
N GLY A 26 -5.78 20.13 2.53
CA GLY A 26 -7.18 20.42 2.80
C GLY A 26 -7.81 19.56 3.88
N GLY A 27 -7.06 18.60 4.44
CA GLY A 27 -7.49 17.72 5.52
C GLY A 27 -8.18 16.44 5.05
N SER A 28 -8.19 15.45 5.93
CA SER A 28 -8.63 14.08 5.63
C SER A 28 -10.07 13.98 5.14
N GLU A 29 -10.98 14.81 5.66
CA GLU A 29 -12.39 14.81 5.26
C GLU A 29 -12.59 15.28 3.83
N PHE A 30 -11.90 16.36 3.43
CA PHE A 30 -11.93 16.88 2.08
C PHE A 30 -11.28 15.89 1.08
N ALA A 31 -10.14 15.30 1.47
CA ALA A 31 -9.47 14.29 0.66
C ALA A 31 -10.34 13.05 0.45
N LEU A 32 -11.00 12.57 1.51
CA LEU A 32 -11.94 11.44 1.43
C LEU A 32 -13.12 11.77 0.51
N GLN A 33 -13.70 12.98 0.60
CA GLN A 33 -14.81 13.35 -0.28
C GLN A 33 -14.38 13.38 -1.75
N LYS A 34 -13.21 13.92 -2.06
CA LYS A 34 -12.65 13.89 -3.44
C LYS A 34 -12.46 12.45 -3.95
N ALA A 35 -12.01 11.56 -3.11
CA ALA A 35 -11.87 10.13 -3.45
C ALA A 35 -13.25 9.50 -3.76
N LEU A 36 -14.24 9.74 -2.90
CA LEU A 36 -15.61 9.25 -3.08
C LEU A 36 -16.26 9.78 -4.37
N ASP A 37 -15.99 11.04 -4.74
CA ASP A 37 -16.47 11.65 -6.00
C ASP A 37 -15.89 10.94 -7.24
N GLN A 38 -14.78 10.24 -7.11
CA GLN A 38 -14.17 9.39 -8.15
C GLN A 38 -14.45 7.88 -7.96
N ASN A 39 -15.45 7.53 -7.14
CA ASN A 39 -15.79 6.15 -6.82
C ASN A 39 -14.67 5.34 -6.12
N VAL A 40 -13.71 6.00 -5.46
CA VAL A 40 -12.82 5.32 -4.53
C VAL A 40 -13.59 5.11 -3.24
N LYS A 41 -14.11 3.91 -3.05
CA LYS A 41 -15.06 3.58 -1.96
C LYS A 41 -14.37 3.26 -0.65
N ARG A 42 -13.10 2.83 -0.72
CA ARG A 42 -12.30 2.47 0.46
C ARG A 42 -10.87 2.95 0.28
N ILE A 43 -10.29 3.34 1.39
CA ILE A 43 -8.91 3.83 1.49
C ILE A 43 -8.26 3.11 2.67
N ILE A 44 -7.01 2.67 2.50
CA ILE A 44 -6.17 2.24 3.61
C ILE A 44 -5.17 3.36 3.88
N THR A 45 -5.26 3.99 5.07
CA THR A 45 -4.28 4.98 5.52
C THR A 45 -3.18 4.31 6.32
N ILE A 46 -1.96 4.77 6.16
CA ILE A 46 -0.76 4.04 6.56
C ILE A 46 -0.08 4.69 7.77
N GLY A 47 0.13 3.89 8.83
CA GLY A 47 1.02 4.27 9.92
C GLY A 47 2.47 4.02 9.56
N THR A 48 3.37 4.96 9.89
CA THR A 48 4.78 4.92 9.51
C THR A 48 5.75 5.18 10.64
N GLU A 49 5.30 5.82 11.71
CA GLU A 49 6.13 6.16 12.87
C GLU A 49 5.29 6.12 14.15
N PRO A 50 5.92 5.91 15.33
CA PRO A 50 5.19 5.80 16.59
C PRO A 50 4.23 6.96 16.87
N GLU A 51 4.61 8.16 16.41
CA GLU A 51 3.88 9.41 16.62
C GLU A 51 2.59 9.50 15.78
N ASP A 52 2.50 8.81 14.64
CA ASP A 52 1.33 8.86 13.75
C ASP A 52 0.34 7.71 13.98
N LEU A 53 0.72 6.62 14.66
CA LEU A 53 -0.11 5.43 14.84
C LEU A 53 -1.49 5.74 15.46
N GLN A 54 -1.55 6.62 16.45
CA GLN A 54 -2.82 7.01 17.05
C GLN A 54 -3.66 7.83 16.06
N THR A 55 -3.02 8.69 15.28
CA THR A 55 -3.71 9.53 14.27
C THR A 55 -4.41 8.68 13.20
N VAL A 56 -3.72 7.67 12.66
CA VAL A 56 -4.33 6.79 11.64
C VAL A 56 -5.44 5.92 12.22
N LEU A 57 -5.32 5.51 13.50
CA LEU A 57 -6.41 4.83 14.21
C LEU A 57 -7.65 5.72 14.34
N ASP A 58 -7.47 6.96 14.81
CA ASP A 58 -8.58 7.90 15.01
C ASP A 58 -9.28 8.22 13.68
N LEU A 59 -8.50 8.40 12.59
CA LEU A 59 -9.05 8.61 11.25
C LEU A 59 -9.84 7.41 10.75
N SER A 60 -9.30 6.21 10.91
CA SER A 60 -9.98 4.99 10.48
C SER A 60 -11.25 4.72 11.28
N GLU A 61 -11.25 4.97 12.59
CA GLU A 61 -12.45 4.87 13.42
C GLU A 61 -13.51 5.90 13.00
N LYS A 62 -13.10 7.17 12.81
CA LYS A 62 -14.00 8.27 12.42
C LYS A 62 -14.70 8.01 11.09
N PHE A 63 -14.01 7.46 10.11
CA PHE A 63 -14.52 7.30 8.75
C PHE A 63 -14.87 5.85 8.38
N TYR A 64 -14.86 4.92 9.34
CA TYR A 64 -15.28 3.54 9.10
C TYR A 64 -16.70 3.46 8.50
N PRO A 65 -16.98 2.62 7.50
CA PRO A 65 -16.13 1.63 6.84
C PRO A 65 -15.51 2.12 5.50
N LYS A 66 -15.29 3.41 5.33
CA LYS A 66 -14.66 3.98 4.13
C LYS A 66 -13.14 4.06 4.25
N VAL A 67 -12.64 4.23 5.49
CA VAL A 67 -11.22 4.29 5.79
C VAL A 67 -10.86 3.17 6.74
N TYR A 68 -9.78 2.46 6.40
CA TYR A 68 -9.09 1.48 7.22
C TYR A 68 -7.66 1.96 7.44
N CYS A 69 -6.92 1.32 8.33
CA CYS A 69 -5.51 1.67 8.52
C CYS A 69 -4.62 0.44 8.65
N THR A 70 -3.33 0.69 8.53
CA THR A 70 -2.26 -0.19 8.95
C THR A 70 -1.56 0.39 10.16
N LEU A 71 -0.88 -0.44 10.94
CA LEU A 71 -0.02 -0.02 12.03
C LEU A 71 1.36 -0.62 11.83
N GLY A 72 2.37 0.24 11.73
CA GLY A 72 3.75 -0.18 11.52
C GLY A 72 4.75 0.96 11.72
N VAL A 73 6.03 0.60 11.74
CA VAL A 73 7.14 1.53 11.78
C VAL A 73 7.97 1.34 10.53
N HIS A 74 8.00 2.38 9.71
CA HIS A 74 8.72 2.45 8.44
C HIS A 74 10.23 2.31 8.68
N PRO A 75 11.00 1.74 7.74
CA PRO A 75 12.44 1.59 7.89
C PRO A 75 13.21 2.88 8.17
N HIS A 76 12.74 4.03 7.72
CA HIS A 76 13.34 5.32 8.07
C HIS A 76 13.36 5.56 9.60
N GLU A 77 12.36 5.07 10.29
CA GLU A 77 12.11 5.24 11.72
C GLU A 77 12.49 3.98 12.53
N GLY A 78 13.25 3.06 11.94
CA GLY A 78 13.63 1.78 12.57
C GLY A 78 14.22 1.93 13.98
N VAL A 79 15.00 2.98 14.21
CA VAL A 79 15.56 3.31 15.55
C VAL A 79 14.50 3.66 16.60
N LYS A 80 13.29 4.08 16.19
CA LYS A 80 12.19 4.38 17.10
C LYS A 80 11.37 3.14 17.47
N TYR A 81 11.61 2.00 16.80
CA TYR A 81 10.89 0.77 17.14
C TYR A 81 11.37 0.21 18.46
N THR A 82 10.48 0.15 19.45
CA THR A 82 10.74 -0.38 20.79
C THR A 82 9.72 -1.47 21.15
N SER A 83 9.96 -2.18 22.25
CA SER A 83 9.01 -3.16 22.77
C SER A 83 7.65 -2.55 23.14
N GLU A 84 7.63 -1.30 23.56
CA GLU A 84 6.42 -0.53 23.87
C GLU A 84 5.62 -0.25 22.59
N VAL A 85 6.31 0.16 21.52
CA VAL A 85 5.69 0.37 20.20
C VAL A 85 5.13 -0.93 19.66
N GLY A 86 5.89 -2.03 19.72
CA GLY A 86 5.42 -3.37 19.35
C GLY A 86 4.20 -3.82 20.16
N SER A 87 4.15 -3.49 21.46
CA SER A 87 3.00 -3.78 22.32
C SER A 87 1.78 -2.95 21.94
N PHE A 88 1.96 -1.67 21.63
CA PHE A 88 0.89 -0.80 21.14
C PHE A 88 0.29 -1.34 19.83
N ILE A 89 1.14 -1.73 18.86
CA ILE A 89 0.72 -2.32 17.60
C ILE A 89 -0.09 -3.60 17.86
N ARG A 90 0.42 -4.55 18.67
CA ARG A 90 -0.30 -5.80 18.98
C ARG A 90 -1.69 -5.55 19.58
N GLN A 91 -1.79 -4.64 20.53
CA GLN A 91 -3.03 -4.33 21.21
C GLN A 91 -4.07 -3.75 20.25
N ASN A 92 -3.66 -2.80 19.40
CA ASN A 92 -4.58 -2.06 18.53
C ASN A 92 -4.86 -2.76 17.19
N ALA A 93 -3.93 -3.61 16.70
CA ALA A 93 -4.12 -4.33 15.45
C ALA A 93 -5.26 -5.36 15.48
N THR A 94 -5.83 -5.66 16.65
CA THR A 94 -7.03 -6.48 16.79
C THR A 94 -8.32 -5.75 16.38
N ARG A 95 -8.31 -4.41 16.33
CA ARG A 95 -9.47 -3.58 15.97
C ARG A 95 -9.90 -3.86 14.53
N LYS A 96 -11.21 -3.69 14.25
CA LYS A 96 -11.80 -3.97 12.93
C LYS A 96 -11.29 -3.06 11.82
N GLU A 97 -10.89 -1.84 12.17
CA GLU A 97 -10.36 -0.83 11.27
C GLU A 97 -8.92 -1.14 10.81
N VAL A 98 -8.15 -1.89 11.61
CA VAL A 98 -6.77 -2.22 11.32
C VAL A 98 -6.69 -3.47 10.46
N VAL A 99 -6.30 -3.32 9.21
CA VAL A 99 -6.37 -4.38 8.18
C VAL A 99 -5.04 -5.07 7.91
N ALA A 100 -3.91 -4.46 8.28
CA ALA A 100 -2.58 -5.00 8.08
C ALA A 100 -1.57 -4.44 9.11
N ILE A 101 -0.40 -5.09 9.20
CA ILE A 101 0.79 -4.53 9.83
C ILE A 101 1.61 -3.85 8.73
N GLY A 102 1.90 -2.58 8.87
CA GLY A 102 2.58 -1.76 7.87
C GLY A 102 2.47 -0.27 8.19
N GLU A 103 3.33 0.52 7.61
CA GLU A 103 4.35 0.18 6.62
C GLU A 103 5.61 -0.34 7.33
N ILE A 104 6.14 -1.46 6.85
CA ILE A 104 7.33 -2.10 7.42
C ILE A 104 8.30 -2.49 6.30
N GLY A 105 9.56 -2.72 6.60
CA GLY A 105 10.49 -3.19 5.56
C GLY A 105 11.89 -2.60 5.66
N LEU A 106 12.53 -2.36 4.50
CA LEU A 106 13.91 -1.90 4.41
C LEU A 106 14.05 -0.78 3.35
N ASP A 107 14.85 0.25 3.68
CA ASP A 107 15.23 1.33 2.76
C ASP A 107 16.73 1.63 2.89
N TYR A 108 17.50 1.18 1.89
CA TYR A 108 18.95 1.41 1.82
C TYR A 108 19.31 2.58 0.89
N TYR A 109 18.31 3.17 0.24
CA TYR A 109 18.52 4.36 -0.58
C TYR A 109 18.67 5.61 0.28
N TYR A 110 17.70 5.85 1.17
CA TYR A 110 17.76 6.97 2.12
C TYR A 110 18.59 6.64 3.36
N ASP A 111 18.61 5.38 3.78
CA ASP A 111 19.45 4.80 4.86
C ASP A 111 19.37 5.63 6.16
N GLN A 112 18.15 6.11 6.52
CA GLN A 112 17.95 7.05 7.64
C GLN A 112 18.11 6.40 9.01
N SER A 113 17.77 5.11 9.13
CA SER A 113 18.09 4.29 10.32
C SER A 113 19.17 3.28 9.99
N PRO A 114 20.03 2.89 10.94
CA PRO A 114 20.99 1.82 10.73
C PRO A 114 20.32 0.55 10.22
N ARG A 115 20.95 -0.13 9.25
CA ARG A 115 20.35 -1.30 8.58
C ARG A 115 20.02 -2.45 9.52
N ASP A 116 20.82 -2.65 10.57
CA ASP A 116 20.55 -3.68 11.58
C ASP A 116 19.27 -3.37 12.36
N GLU A 117 19.05 -2.10 12.72
CA GLU A 117 17.80 -1.64 13.35
C GLU A 117 16.59 -1.80 12.42
N GLN A 118 16.75 -1.44 11.14
CA GLN A 118 15.70 -1.68 10.14
C GLN A 118 15.33 -3.17 10.06
N LYS A 119 16.34 -4.04 9.95
CA LYS A 119 16.15 -5.50 9.86
C LYS A 119 15.51 -6.07 11.11
N GLN A 120 15.90 -5.60 12.29
CA GLN A 120 15.32 -6.03 13.56
C GLN A 120 13.85 -5.61 13.64
N ALA A 121 13.56 -4.31 13.43
CA ALA A 121 12.20 -3.79 13.43
C ALA A 121 11.31 -4.51 12.42
N PHE A 122 11.83 -4.82 11.23
CA PHE A 122 11.10 -5.57 10.20
C PHE A 122 10.72 -6.98 10.68
N ARG A 123 11.68 -7.75 11.23
CA ARG A 123 11.41 -9.10 11.75
C ARG A 123 10.40 -9.11 12.89
N GLU A 124 10.54 -8.17 13.83
CA GLU A 124 9.64 -8.10 14.99
C GLU A 124 8.20 -7.77 14.56
N GLN A 125 8.03 -6.90 13.56
CA GLN A 125 6.72 -6.55 13.03
C GLN A 125 6.12 -7.68 12.17
N LEU A 126 6.93 -8.42 11.42
CA LEU A 126 6.49 -9.66 10.74
C LEU A 126 6.04 -10.70 11.76
N GLN A 127 6.70 -10.81 12.91
CA GLN A 127 6.29 -11.71 13.99
C GLN A 127 4.92 -11.30 14.56
N ILE A 128 4.65 -9.99 14.73
CA ILE A 128 3.33 -9.49 15.14
C ILE A 128 2.25 -9.88 14.10
N ALA A 129 2.54 -9.67 12.82
CA ALA A 129 1.61 -10.01 11.73
C ALA A 129 1.27 -11.50 11.73
N LYS A 130 2.28 -12.36 11.93
CA LYS A 130 2.10 -13.82 12.08
C LYS A 130 1.22 -14.17 13.28
N GLU A 131 1.51 -13.61 14.45
CA GLU A 131 0.76 -13.85 15.70
C GLU A 131 -0.73 -13.50 15.55
N LEU A 132 -1.02 -12.39 14.86
CA LEU A 132 -2.37 -11.86 14.68
C LEU A 132 -3.06 -12.37 13.39
N ASN A 133 -2.35 -13.14 12.57
CA ASN A 133 -2.81 -13.59 11.24
C ASN A 133 -3.32 -12.40 10.37
N LEU A 134 -2.56 -11.31 10.40
CA LEU A 134 -2.79 -10.13 9.57
C LEU A 134 -1.81 -10.11 8.39
N PRO A 135 -2.21 -9.58 7.23
CA PRO A 135 -1.28 -9.32 6.15
C PRO A 135 -0.32 -8.18 6.49
N VAL A 136 0.71 -8.02 5.68
CA VAL A 136 1.68 -6.92 5.81
C VAL A 136 1.75 -6.07 4.56
N GLU A 137 2.07 -4.78 4.75
CA GLU A 137 2.45 -3.86 3.69
C GLU A 137 3.94 -3.54 3.80
N ILE A 138 4.68 -3.91 2.74
CA ILE A 138 6.13 -3.94 2.76
C ILE A 138 6.70 -2.85 1.85
N HIS A 139 7.52 -2.00 2.44
CA HIS A 139 8.43 -1.10 1.76
C HIS A 139 9.75 -1.80 1.46
N THR A 140 10.27 -1.65 0.25
CA THR A 140 11.64 -2.06 -0.07
C THR A 140 12.25 -1.15 -1.12
N ARG A 141 13.42 -0.58 -0.81
CA ARG A 141 14.15 0.29 -1.72
C ARG A 141 15.66 0.05 -1.59
N ASP A 142 16.29 -0.33 -2.70
CA ASP A 142 17.71 -0.71 -2.76
C ASP A 142 18.12 -1.77 -1.71
N ALA A 143 17.14 -2.62 -1.29
CA ALA A 143 17.27 -3.62 -0.23
C ALA A 143 16.66 -4.98 -0.60
N GLU A 144 16.54 -5.28 -1.90
CA GLU A 144 15.77 -6.42 -2.41
C GLU A 144 16.22 -7.77 -1.83
N GLU A 145 17.55 -8.01 -1.78
CA GLU A 145 18.12 -9.29 -1.32
C GLU A 145 17.80 -9.52 0.16
N ASP A 146 18.08 -8.53 1.03
CA ASP A 146 17.80 -8.63 2.46
C ASP A 146 16.29 -8.71 2.75
N THR A 147 15.45 -7.98 1.98
CA THR A 147 14.00 -8.09 2.09
C THR A 147 13.53 -9.51 1.79
N VAL A 148 13.97 -10.09 0.69
CA VAL A 148 13.61 -11.47 0.32
C VAL A 148 14.13 -12.49 1.32
N GLU A 149 15.35 -12.31 1.83
CA GLU A 149 15.93 -13.20 2.84
C GLU A 149 15.10 -13.21 4.11
N ILE A 150 14.72 -12.03 4.62
CA ILE A 150 13.87 -11.92 5.82
C ILE A 150 12.47 -12.52 5.55
N LEU A 151 11.87 -12.25 4.40
CA LEU A 151 10.55 -12.82 4.06
C LEU A 151 10.57 -14.35 3.96
N LYS A 152 11.69 -14.96 3.56
CA LYS A 152 11.85 -16.42 3.56
C LYS A 152 11.76 -17.03 4.95
N GLU A 153 12.20 -16.32 6.00
CA GLU A 153 12.07 -16.77 7.39
C GLU A 153 10.59 -16.97 7.80
N PHE A 154 9.68 -16.22 7.15
CA PHE A 154 8.24 -16.23 7.42
C PHE A 154 7.41 -16.90 6.32
N LYS A 155 8.04 -17.64 5.40
CA LYS A 155 7.35 -18.27 4.27
C LYS A 155 6.18 -19.15 4.72
N GLY A 156 4.99 -18.88 4.15
CA GLY A 156 3.76 -19.60 4.47
C GLY A 156 3.14 -19.25 5.82
N GLN A 157 3.73 -18.35 6.58
CA GLN A 157 3.25 -17.91 7.89
C GLN A 157 2.68 -16.49 7.87
N VAL A 158 3.14 -15.67 6.91
CA VAL A 158 2.68 -14.29 6.71
C VAL A 158 2.32 -14.12 5.24
N THR A 159 1.29 -13.33 4.96
CA THR A 159 0.89 -12.88 3.63
C THR A 159 0.98 -11.36 3.58
N GLY A 160 0.95 -10.77 2.39
CA GLY A 160 1.00 -9.32 2.27
C GLY A 160 1.19 -8.84 0.85
N LEU A 161 1.60 -7.62 0.72
CA LEU A 161 1.98 -7.02 -0.55
C LEU A 161 3.28 -6.22 -0.42
N ILE A 162 4.02 -6.15 -1.53
CA ILE A 162 5.07 -5.16 -1.70
C ILE A 162 4.38 -3.90 -2.24
N HIS A 163 4.37 -2.84 -1.43
CA HIS A 163 3.76 -1.58 -1.82
C HIS A 163 4.68 -0.79 -2.75
N CYS A 164 4.10 0.15 -3.51
CA CYS A 164 4.81 1.07 -4.40
C CYS A 164 5.93 0.41 -5.21
N PHE A 165 5.63 -0.76 -5.79
CA PHE A 165 6.64 -1.59 -6.42
C PHE A 165 7.38 -0.84 -7.54
N THR A 166 8.67 -0.68 -7.35
CA THR A 166 9.61 -0.11 -8.33
C THR A 166 10.87 -0.97 -8.51
N GLY A 167 10.84 -2.17 -7.95
CA GLY A 167 11.95 -3.10 -7.92
C GLY A 167 12.20 -3.84 -9.24
N THR A 168 13.14 -4.78 -9.17
CA THR A 168 13.54 -5.60 -10.32
C THR A 168 12.56 -6.73 -10.60
N GLU A 169 12.67 -7.35 -11.80
CA GLU A 169 11.95 -8.58 -12.13
C GLU A 169 12.26 -9.70 -11.13
N TRP A 170 13.50 -9.77 -10.64
CA TRP A 170 13.90 -10.76 -9.65
C TRP A 170 13.09 -10.59 -8.35
N LEU A 171 12.98 -9.38 -7.81
CA LEU A 171 12.17 -9.11 -6.62
C LEU A 171 10.71 -9.47 -6.85
N ALA A 172 10.14 -9.11 -8.01
CA ALA A 172 8.75 -9.45 -8.33
C ALA A 172 8.52 -10.97 -8.28
N ARG A 173 9.39 -11.75 -8.93
CA ARG A 173 9.30 -13.22 -8.93
C ARG A 173 9.47 -13.82 -7.53
N GLN A 174 10.48 -13.38 -6.77
CA GLN A 174 10.69 -13.86 -5.40
C GLN A 174 9.48 -13.56 -4.49
N SER A 175 8.92 -12.35 -4.58
CA SER A 175 7.75 -11.96 -3.79
C SER A 175 6.53 -12.83 -4.13
N LEU A 176 6.27 -13.05 -5.41
CA LEU A 176 5.17 -13.91 -5.88
C LEU A 176 5.35 -15.38 -5.43
N ASP A 177 6.57 -15.91 -5.52
CA ASP A 177 6.91 -17.29 -5.09
C ASP A 177 6.77 -17.48 -3.57
N LEU A 178 6.98 -16.40 -2.81
CA LEU A 178 6.75 -16.37 -1.37
C LEU A 178 5.26 -16.17 -0.99
N GLY A 179 4.39 -15.93 -1.99
CA GLY A 179 2.96 -15.79 -1.79
C GLY A 179 2.48 -14.33 -1.60
N PHE A 180 3.38 -13.35 -1.75
CA PHE A 180 3.04 -11.93 -1.65
C PHE A 180 2.39 -11.40 -2.93
N ASN A 181 1.57 -10.39 -2.78
CA ASN A 181 1.00 -9.60 -3.86
C ASN A 181 1.91 -8.39 -4.17
N ILE A 182 1.57 -7.65 -5.23
CA ILE A 182 2.34 -6.47 -5.63
C ILE A 182 1.36 -5.32 -5.88
N SER A 183 1.63 -4.17 -5.27
CA SER A 183 0.85 -2.96 -5.47
C SER A 183 1.58 -1.98 -6.39
N ILE A 184 0.82 -1.39 -7.29
CA ILE A 184 1.31 -0.51 -8.34
C ILE A 184 0.81 0.91 -8.09
N SER A 185 1.76 1.83 -7.92
CA SER A 185 1.52 3.25 -7.71
C SER A 185 1.58 4.07 -9.02
N GLY A 186 1.39 5.38 -8.89
CA GLY A 186 1.47 6.32 -10.00
C GLY A 186 2.75 6.27 -10.82
N VAL A 187 3.82 5.68 -10.28
CA VAL A 187 5.13 5.52 -10.97
C VAL A 187 5.00 4.80 -12.30
N VAL A 188 4.08 3.84 -12.44
CA VAL A 188 3.86 3.10 -13.69
C VAL A 188 3.50 4.01 -14.88
N THR A 189 2.95 5.19 -14.58
CA THR A 189 2.57 6.20 -15.58
C THR A 189 3.74 7.10 -16.02
N PHE A 190 4.89 7.05 -15.33
CA PHE A 190 6.01 7.95 -15.60
C PHE A 190 6.74 7.58 -16.89
N LYS A 191 7.31 8.62 -17.55
CA LYS A 191 8.00 8.45 -18.84
C LYS A 191 9.06 7.35 -18.80
N ASN A 192 9.84 7.30 -17.73
CA ASN A 192 11.00 6.40 -17.61
C ASN A 192 10.67 5.08 -16.88
N ALA A 193 9.41 4.66 -16.80
CA ALA A 193 8.99 3.46 -16.08
C ALA A 193 8.84 2.21 -17.00
N ASP A 194 9.61 2.10 -18.10
CA ASP A 194 9.47 1.00 -19.05
C ASP A 194 9.77 -0.36 -18.41
N SER A 195 10.77 -0.45 -17.55
CA SER A 195 11.08 -1.68 -16.82
C SER A 195 9.91 -2.12 -15.96
N LEU A 196 9.32 -1.19 -15.17
CA LEU A 196 8.16 -1.48 -14.35
C LEU A 196 6.96 -1.91 -15.19
N ARG A 197 6.68 -1.20 -16.31
CA ARG A 197 5.60 -1.59 -17.23
C ARG A 197 5.79 -2.99 -17.80
N ASN A 198 7.02 -3.36 -18.13
CA ASN A 198 7.35 -4.71 -18.60
C ASN A 198 7.06 -5.77 -17.51
N ILE A 199 7.46 -5.50 -16.26
CA ILE A 199 7.20 -6.39 -15.12
C ILE A 199 5.69 -6.52 -14.89
N VAL A 200 4.95 -5.41 -14.85
CA VAL A 200 3.49 -5.43 -14.72
C VAL A 200 2.86 -6.25 -15.83
N LYS A 201 3.26 -6.02 -17.08
CA LYS A 201 2.68 -6.69 -18.25
C LYS A 201 2.92 -8.20 -18.23
N ASN A 202 4.15 -8.63 -17.97
CA ASN A 202 4.61 -9.99 -18.27
C ASN A 202 4.83 -10.88 -17.05
N ILE A 203 5.05 -10.31 -15.85
CA ILE A 203 5.48 -11.08 -14.68
C ILE A 203 4.37 -11.17 -13.64
N ILE A 204 3.72 -10.06 -13.28
CA ILE A 204 2.76 -10.04 -12.18
C ILE A 204 1.40 -10.59 -12.67
N PRO A 205 0.86 -11.67 -12.09
CA PRO A 205 -0.49 -12.15 -12.44
C PRO A 205 -1.56 -11.13 -12.02
N ILE A 206 -2.64 -11.02 -12.78
CA ILE A 206 -3.69 -10.03 -12.51
C ILE A 206 -4.38 -10.26 -11.16
N ASP A 207 -4.46 -11.49 -10.69
CA ASP A 207 -5.02 -11.88 -9.40
C ASP A 207 -4.07 -11.64 -8.20
N ARG A 208 -2.92 -11.00 -8.47
CA ARG A 208 -1.90 -10.62 -7.49
C ARG A 208 -1.57 -9.13 -7.54
N ILE A 209 -2.25 -8.36 -8.41
CA ILE A 209 -2.05 -6.91 -8.54
C ILE A 209 -3.01 -6.15 -7.64
N HIS A 210 -2.49 -5.13 -6.98
CA HIS A 210 -3.23 -4.05 -6.37
C HIS A 210 -2.88 -2.71 -7.03
N VAL A 211 -3.72 -1.70 -6.83
CA VAL A 211 -3.46 -0.32 -7.24
C VAL A 211 -3.54 0.59 -6.04
N GLU A 212 -2.67 1.57 -6.01
CA GLU A 212 -2.55 2.51 -4.91
C GLU A 212 -2.12 3.89 -5.41
N THR A 213 -2.15 4.87 -4.52
CA THR A 213 -1.66 6.21 -4.84
C THR A 213 -0.33 6.54 -4.21
N ASP A 214 -0.05 6.08 -3.00
CA ASP A 214 1.01 6.58 -2.14
C ASP A 214 0.91 8.11 -1.91
N ALA A 215 -0.34 8.59 -1.88
CA ALA A 215 -0.61 10.02 -1.74
C ALA A 215 -0.18 10.53 -0.34
N PRO A 216 0.44 11.72 -0.25
CA PRO A 216 0.50 12.82 -1.21
C PRO A 216 1.60 12.75 -2.27
N PHE A 217 2.37 11.66 -2.32
CA PHE A 217 3.52 11.48 -3.20
C PHE A 217 3.11 10.93 -4.57
N LEU A 218 4.04 10.90 -5.53
CA LEU A 218 4.00 10.10 -6.76
C LEU A 218 2.77 10.33 -7.66
N ALA A 219 2.22 11.57 -7.70
CA ALA A 219 1.07 11.88 -8.55
C ALA A 219 1.24 11.31 -9.98
N PRO A 220 0.25 10.52 -10.48
CA PRO A 220 0.32 9.90 -11.80
C PRO A 220 0.22 10.92 -12.95
N VAL A 221 0.61 10.54 -14.17
CA VAL A 221 0.24 11.30 -15.38
C VAL A 221 -1.29 11.14 -15.58
N PRO A 222 -2.04 12.21 -15.87
CA PRO A 222 -1.58 13.57 -16.25
C PRO A 222 -1.41 14.55 -15.09
N MET A 223 -1.46 14.07 -13.85
CA MET A 223 -1.45 14.93 -12.65
C MET A 223 -0.05 15.27 -12.12
N ARG A 224 1.01 14.91 -12.84
CA ARG A 224 2.39 15.25 -12.45
C ARG A 224 2.57 16.71 -12.10
N GLY A 225 3.34 16.98 -11.02
CA GLY A 225 3.59 18.33 -10.50
C GLY A 225 2.51 18.87 -9.56
N LYS A 226 1.42 18.13 -9.34
CA LYS A 226 0.42 18.38 -8.31
C LYS A 226 0.65 17.46 -7.11
N LEU A 227 0.13 17.82 -5.95
CA LEU A 227 0.02 16.86 -4.84
C LEU A 227 -0.92 15.73 -5.24
N ASN A 228 -0.53 14.52 -4.87
CA ASN A 228 -1.33 13.33 -5.14
C ASN A 228 -2.51 13.24 -4.17
N THR A 229 -3.51 12.46 -4.53
CA THR A 229 -4.70 12.18 -3.72
C THR A 229 -5.25 10.83 -4.12
N SER A 230 -5.94 10.13 -3.22
CA SER A 230 -6.58 8.83 -3.50
C SER A 230 -7.51 8.87 -4.72
N ALA A 231 -8.09 10.03 -5.04
CA ALA A 231 -8.90 10.23 -6.26
C ALA A 231 -8.13 9.92 -7.56
N TYR A 232 -6.80 9.96 -7.54
CA TYR A 232 -5.97 9.76 -8.73
C TYR A 232 -5.57 8.29 -8.97
N VAL A 233 -5.95 7.36 -8.10
CA VAL A 233 -5.71 5.91 -8.31
C VAL A 233 -6.24 5.41 -9.65
N ILE A 234 -7.31 6.03 -10.15
CA ILE A 234 -7.93 5.73 -11.44
C ILE A 234 -6.98 5.88 -12.64
N HIS A 235 -6.01 6.79 -12.56
CA HIS A 235 -5.02 6.99 -13.63
C HIS A 235 -3.98 5.87 -13.63
N THR A 236 -3.55 5.44 -12.46
CA THR A 236 -2.71 4.25 -12.28
C THR A 236 -3.42 3.02 -12.82
N ALA A 237 -4.68 2.81 -12.39
CA ALA A 237 -5.51 1.69 -12.80
C ALA A 237 -5.67 1.63 -14.32
N LYS A 238 -5.89 2.78 -14.99
CA LYS A 238 -6.01 2.81 -16.46
C LYS A 238 -4.77 2.25 -17.14
N VAL A 239 -3.58 2.65 -16.72
CA VAL A 239 -2.33 2.14 -17.31
C VAL A 239 -2.16 0.65 -17.02
N VAL A 240 -2.48 0.19 -15.81
CA VAL A 240 -2.43 -1.25 -15.47
C VAL A 240 -3.41 -2.05 -16.32
N ALA A 241 -4.64 -1.56 -16.55
CA ALA A 241 -5.64 -2.21 -17.40
C ALA A 241 -5.11 -2.38 -18.84
N ASP A 242 -4.52 -1.31 -19.40
CA ASP A 242 -3.93 -1.35 -20.75
C ASP A 242 -2.77 -2.35 -20.84
N LEU A 243 -1.88 -2.38 -19.86
CA LEU A 243 -0.77 -3.32 -19.80
C LEU A 243 -1.25 -4.78 -19.70
N LYS A 244 -2.33 -5.01 -18.97
CA LYS A 244 -2.96 -6.34 -18.81
C LYS A 244 -3.91 -6.71 -19.94
N MET A 245 -4.15 -5.80 -20.88
CA MET A 245 -5.07 -6.00 -22.01
C MET A 245 -6.49 -6.40 -21.57
N VAL A 246 -6.97 -5.77 -20.50
CA VAL A 246 -8.34 -5.96 -19.98
C VAL A 246 -9.09 -4.61 -19.97
N SER A 247 -10.42 -4.66 -19.87
CA SER A 247 -11.19 -3.43 -19.67
C SER A 247 -10.94 -2.85 -18.28
N ILE A 248 -11.20 -1.56 -18.13
CA ILE A 248 -11.02 -0.87 -16.83
C ILE A 248 -11.97 -1.42 -15.77
N GLU A 249 -13.19 -1.83 -16.17
CA GLU A 249 -14.17 -2.47 -15.30
C GLU A 249 -13.65 -3.82 -14.80
N LYS A 250 -13.05 -4.61 -15.71
CA LYS A 250 -12.47 -5.92 -15.34
C LYS A 250 -11.30 -5.76 -14.39
N LEU A 251 -10.48 -4.73 -14.57
CA LEU A 251 -9.38 -4.44 -13.63
C LEU A 251 -9.94 -4.02 -12.27
N ALA A 252 -10.94 -3.13 -12.23
CA ALA A 252 -11.56 -2.69 -10.98
C ALA A 252 -12.14 -3.87 -10.17
N GLU A 253 -12.91 -4.74 -10.83
CA GLU A 253 -13.42 -5.97 -10.23
C GLU A 253 -12.28 -6.83 -9.65
N GLN A 254 -11.22 -7.04 -10.42
CA GLN A 254 -10.14 -7.93 -10.02
C GLN A 254 -9.31 -7.35 -8.88
N THR A 255 -8.93 -6.07 -8.94
CA THR A 255 -8.15 -5.44 -7.86
C THR A 255 -8.94 -5.34 -6.57
N ASN A 256 -10.24 -5.08 -6.64
CA ASN A 256 -11.12 -5.12 -5.47
C ASN A 256 -11.21 -6.54 -4.89
N ALA A 257 -11.39 -7.57 -5.74
CA ALA A 257 -11.40 -8.96 -5.29
C ALA A 257 -10.07 -9.35 -4.63
N ASN A 258 -8.94 -8.90 -5.17
CA ASN A 258 -7.62 -9.10 -4.58
C ASN A 258 -7.52 -8.42 -3.21
N ALA A 259 -8.00 -7.17 -3.08
CA ALA A 259 -7.99 -6.43 -1.82
C ALA A 259 -8.85 -7.11 -0.75
N PHE A 260 -10.07 -7.52 -1.07
CA PHE A 260 -10.93 -8.26 -0.12
C PHE A 260 -10.34 -9.61 0.28
N LYS A 261 -9.65 -10.30 -0.64
CA LYS A 261 -8.99 -11.56 -0.35
C LYS A 261 -7.80 -11.39 0.59
N LEU A 262 -7.03 -10.33 0.42
CA LEU A 262 -5.84 -10.03 1.23
C LEU A 262 -6.23 -9.42 2.58
N PHE A 263 -6.99 -8.34 2.55
CA PHE A 263 -7.40 -7.56 3.73
C PHE A 263 -8.76 -8.01 4.24
N LYS A 264 -8.82 -9.17 4.89
CA LYS A 264 -10.07 -9.86 5.26
C LYS A 264 -11.01 -9.07 6.17
N LYS A 265 -10.52 -7.98 6.81
CA LYS A 265 -11.35 -7.10 7.64
C LYS A 265 -12.05 -6.00 6.85
N ILE A 266 -11.69 -5.78 5.58
CA ILE A 266 -12.40 -4.85 4.72
C ILE A 266 -13.77 -5.47 4.37
N ILE A 267 -14.83 -4.77 4.71
CA ILE A 267 -16.18 -5.22 4.36
C ILE A 267 -16.53 -4.84 2.91
N ASN A 268 -17.16 -5.78 2.22
CA ASN A 268 -17.60 -5.61 0.83
C ASN A 268 -18.83 -4.72 0.71
#